data_96f18de513e2f246591ea36da27007a4
#
_entry.id   96f18de513e2f246591ea36da27007a4
#
_cell.length_a   1.000
_cell.length_b   1.000
_cell.length_c   1.000
_cell.angle_alpha   90.00
_cell.angle_beta   90.00
_cell.angle_gamma   90.00
#
_symmetry.space_group_name_H-M   'P 1'
#
loop_
_entity.id
_entity.type
_entity.pdbx_description
1 polymer ?
#
loop_
_entity_poly.entity_id
_entity_poly.type
_entity_poly.pdbx_seq_one_letter_code
_entity_poly.pdbx_strand_id
1 'polypeptide(L)'
;MVSITTSLVDHAIQGVPSVLASLTKGGINSATKSLAVEYARRGIRVNAVAPGIIKSPMHAPETHEALGALHPMGHMGEMSDIVEAVLFLESAPFVTGEILHVDGGQSAGH
;
A
#
# COMPACT_ATOMS: atom_id res chain seq x y z
N MET A 1 -1.21 -4.13 14.57
CA MET A 1 -1.88 -2.99 13.89
C MET A 1 -1.48 -2.95 12.42
N VAL A 2 -2.44 -2.77 11.57
CA VAL A 2 -2.19 -2.66 10.12
C VAL A 2 -2.79 -1.34 9.63
N SER A 3 -1.97 -0.54 8.94
CA SER A 3 -2.39 0.74 8.35
C SER A 3 -2.38 0.65 6.83
N ILE A 4 -3.14 1.53 6.17
CA ILE A 4 -3.15 1.61 4.71
C ILE A 4 -2.38 2.87 4.27
N THR A 5 -1.47 2.70 3.34
CA THR A 5 -0.67 3.78 2.78
C THR A 5 -0.81 3.78 1.25
N THR A 6 0.22 4.04 0.50
CA THR A 6 0.18 4.03 -0.96
C THR A 6 1.57 3.78 -1.55
N SER A 7 1.61 3.12 -2.71
CA SER A 7 2.86 2.89 -3.42
C SER A 7 3.49 4.19 -3.96
N LEU A 8 2.72 5.26 -4.07
CA LEU A 8 3.24 6.56 -4.51
C LEU A 8 4.22 7.19 -3.52
N VAL A 9 4.27 6.67 -2.29
CA VAL A 9 5.25 7.12 -1.29
C VAL A 9 6.66 6.73 -1.68
N ASP A 10 6.83 5.55 -2.27
CA ASP A 10 8.15 5.04 -2.63
C ASP A 10 8.66 5.68 -3.91
N HIS A 11 7.74 6.20 -4.74
CA HIS A 11 8.11 6.75 -6.00
C HIS A 11 6.95 7.56 -6.61
N ALA A 12 7.30 8.68 -7.21
CA ALA A 12 6.31 9.55 -7.85
C ALA A 12 6.05 9.09 -9.29
N ILE A 13 4.79 9.13 -9.69
CA ILE A 13 4.39 8.79 -11.06
C ILE A 13 3.99 10.08 -11.77
N GLN A 14 4.68 10.39 -12.86
CA GLN A 14 4.38 11.57 -13.66
C GLN A 14 2.95 11.47 -14.20
N GLY A 15 2.21 12.57 -14.09
CA GLY A 15 0.81 12.61 -14.54
C GLY A 15 -0.20 12.16 -13.48
N VAL A 16 0.27 11.76 -12.31
CA VAL A 16 -0.60 11.41 -11.18
C VAL A 16 -0.23 12.33 -10.00
N PRO A 17 -0.77 13.56 -9.95
CA PRO A 17 -0.43 14.49 -8.88
C PRO A 17 -0.97 14.00 -7.54
N SER A 18 -0.08 13.85 -6.57
CA SER A 18 -0.44 13.25 -5.27
C SER A 18 0.46 13.74 -4.14
N VAL A 19 0.97 14.98 -4.25
CA VAL A 19 1.92 15.50 -3.25
C VAL A 19 1.35 15.42 -1.84
N LEU A 20 0.10 15.86 -1.65
CA LEU A 20 -0.52 15.85 -0.33
C LEU A 20 -0.73 14.43 0.18
N ALA A 21 -1.19 13.53 -0.68
CA ALA A 21 -1.35 12.12 -0.32
C ALA A 21 0.00 11.50 0.05
N SER A 22 1.06 11.84 -0.70
CA SER A 22 2.41 11.33 -0.42
C SER A 22 2.92 11.81 0.92
N LEU A 23 2.69 13.08 1.28
CA LEU A 23 3.09 13.61 2.59
C LEU A 23 2.38 12.89 3.73
N THR A 24 1.07 12.72 3.60
CA THR A 24 0.26 12.06 4.63
C THR A 24 0.62 10.59 4.77
N LYS A 25 0.66 9.85 3.65
CA LYS A 25 0.93 8.42 3.67
C LYS A 25 2.39 8.12 3.95
N GLY A 26 3.31 9.00 3.55
CA GLY A 26 4.72 8.90 3.91
C GLY A 26 4.92 8.98 5.41
N GLY A 27 4.16 9.82 6.08
CA GLY A 27 4.14 9.89 7.53
C GLY A 27 3.71 8.56 8.16
N ILE A 28 2.71 7.91 7.57
CA ILE A 28 2.24 6.59 8.04
C ILE A 28 3.35 5.55 7.88
N ASN A 29 4.07 5.55 6.76
CA ASN A 29 5.16 4.60 6.55
C ASN A 29 6.27 4.77 7.59
N SER A 30 6.68 6.00 7.84
CA SER A 30 7.68 6.33 8.85
C SER A 30 7.22 5.93 10.25
N ALA A 31 5.98 6.29 10.59
CA ALA A 31 5.41 5.96 11.89
C ALA A 31 5.28 4.45 12.10
N THR A 32 4.93 3.71 11.05
CA THR A 32 4.83 2.25 11.11
C THR A 32 6.15 1.64 11.57
N LYS A 33 7.25 2.05 10.98
CA LYS A 33 8.57 1.52 11.33
C LYS A 33 8.98 1.90 12.75
N SER A 34 8.77 3.15 13.13
CA SER A 34 9.12 3.64 14.46
C SER A 34 8.29 2.94 15.54
N LEU A 35 6.99 2.82 15.34
CA LEU A 35 6.11 2.16 16.30
C LEU A 35 6.41 0.66 16.40
N ALA A 36 6.76 0.03 15.28
CA ALA A 36 7.10 -1.40 15.28
C ALA A 36 8.30 -1.66 16.19
N VAL A 37 9.33 -0.83 16.10
CA VAL A 37 10.52 -0.96 16.93
C VAL A 37 10.19 -0.65 18.39
N GLU A 38 9.45 0.42 18.63
CA GLU A 38 9.11 0.87 19.98
C GLU A 38 8.31 -0.18 20.76
N TYR A 39 7.35 -0.84 20.09
CA TYR A 39 6.43 -1.77 20.77
C TYR A 39 6.76 -3.25 20.57
N ALA A 40 7.86 -3.56 19.87
CA ALA A 40 8.21 -4.96 19.58
C ALA A 40 8.32 -5.83 20.82
N ARG A 41 8.96 -5.32 21.87
CA ARG A 41 9.14 -6.08 23.12
C ARG A 41 7.86 -6.28 23.92
N ARG A 42 6.83 -5.48 23.62
CA ARG A 42 5.53 -5.59 24.27
C ARG A 42 4.61 -6.55 23.52
N GLY A 43 5.13 -7.20 22.47
CA GLY A 43 4.35 -8.13 21.69
C GLY A 43 3.35 -7.48 20.73
N ILE A 44 3.51 -6.19 20.46
CA ILE A 44 2.62 -5.47 19.55
C ILE A 44 3.32 -5.33 18.20
N ARG A 45 2.66 -5.81 17.16
CA ARG A 45 3.17 -5.72 15.79
C ARG A 45 2.49 -4.56 15.07
N VAL A 46 3.26 -3.83 14.27
CA VAL A 46 2.76 -2.67 13.52
C VAL A 46 3.23 -2.80 12.08
N ASN A 47 2.29 -2.93 11.16
CA ASN A 47 2.56 -3.10 9.74
C ASN A 47 1.65 -2.19 8.92
N ALA A 48 1.95 -2.05 7.64
CA ALA A 48 1.13 -1.27 6.72
C ALA A 48 1.00 -1.98 5.38
N VAL A 49 -0.10 -1.69 4.67
CA VAL A 49 -0.31 -2.15 3.30
C VAL A 49 -0.28 -0.93 2.39
N ALA A 50 0.50 -1.02 1.32
CA ALA A 50 0.63 0.03 0.31
C ALA A 50 0.00 -0.46 -1.00
N PRO A 51 -1.29 -0.20 -1.23
CA PRO A 51 -1.96 -0.65 -2.44
C PRO A 51 -1.60 0.22 -3.64
N GLY A 52 -1.70 -0.36 -4.82
CA GLY A 52 -1.77 0.38 -6.06
C GLY A 52 -3.18 0.90 -6.27
N ILE A 53 -3.61 1.01 -7.52
CA ILE A 53 -4.96 1.46 -7.83
C ILE A 53 -5.90 0.25 -7.81
N ILE A 54 -6.90 0.32 -6.94
CA ILE A 54 -7.82 -0.78 -6.67
C ILE A 54 -9.19 -0.44 -7.26
N LYS A 55 -9.84 -1.41 -7.89
CA LYS A 55 -11.20 -1.23 -8.42
C LYS A 55 -12.15 -0.93 -7.29
N SER A 56 -12.89 0.17 -7.42
CA SER A 56 -13.87 0.59 -6.44
C SER A 56 -14.92 1.48 -7.12
N PRO A 57 -16.05 1.75 -6.48
CA PRO A 57 -17.04 2.68 -7.02
C PRO A 57 -16.50 4.10 -7.25
N MET A 58 -15.36 4.44 -6.67
CA MET A 58 -14.75 5.75 -6.85
C MET A 58 -14.15 5.93 -8.26
N HIS A 59 -13.87 4.83 -8.97
CA HIS A 59 -13.28 4.88 -10.29
C HIS A 59 -14.31 4.54 -11.35
N ALA A 60 -14.50 5.43 -12.33
CA ALA A 60 -15.41 5.19 -13.42
C ALA A 60 -14.96 3.97 -14.24
N PRO A 61 -15.88 3.07 -14.64
CA PRO A 61 -15.49 1.88 -15.39
C PRO A 61 -14.69 2.16 -16.66
N GLU A 62 -14.97 3.25 -17.36
CA GLU A 62 -14.27 3.63 -18.58
C GLU A 62 -12.82 4.02 -18.36
N THR A 63 -12.41 4.27 -17.11
CA THR A 63 -11.02 4.60 -16.79
C THR A 63 -10.19 3.39 -16.35
N HIS A 64 -10.82 2.22 -16.20
CA HIS A 64 -10.14 1.04 -15.64
C HIS A 64 -8.95 0.59 -16.48
N GLU A 65 -9.07 0.63 -17.80
CA GLU A 65 -7.97 0.24 -18.68
C GLU A 65 -6.77 1.17 -18.53
N ALA A 66 -6.99 2.47 -18.53
CA ALA A 66 -5.93 3.46 -18.38
C ALA A 66 -5.27 3.36 -17.01
N LEU A 67 -6.07 3.18 -15.95
CA LEU A 67 -5.53 3.02 -14.60
C LEU A 67 -4.78 1.71 -14.44
N GLY A 68 -5.28 0.64 -15.06
CA GLY A 68 -4.59 -0.65 -15.04
C GLY A 68 -3.22 -0.59 -15.68
N ALA A 69 -3.09 0.20 -16.75
CA ALA A 69 -1.82 0.34 -17.46
C ALA A 69 -0.70 0.97 -16.62
N LEU A 70 -1.03 1.59 -15.48
CA LEU A 70 -0.04 2.14 -14.56
C LEU A 70 0.68 1.06 -13.76
N HIS A 71 0.21 -0.18 -13.83
CA HIS A 71 0.81 -1.31 -13.10
C HIS A 71 1.56 -2.22 -14.07
N PRO A 72 2.78 -2.67 -13.74
CA PRO A 72 3.48 -3.65 -14.57
C PRO A 72 2.69 -4.90 -14.88
N MET A 73 1.82 -5.35 -13.95
CA MET A 73 0.95 -6.50 -14.22
C MET A 73 -0.18 -6.19 -15.19
N GLY A 74 -0.40 -4.92 -15.52
CA GLY A 74 -1.31 -4.52 -16.59
C GLY A 74 -2.77 -4.41 -16.22
N HIS A 75 -3.11 -4.49 -14.94
CA HIS A 75 -4.48 -4.34 -14.48
C HIS A 75 -4.55 -3.75 -13.08
N MET A 76 -5.72 -3.24 -12.72
CA MET A 76 -5.97 -2.74 -11.36
C MET A 76 -6.13 -3.91 -10.40
N GLY A 77 -5.86 -3.66 -9.13
CA GLY A 77 -6.12 -4.66 -8.10
C GLY A 77 -7.60 -4.77 -7.77
N GLU A 78 -7.97 -5.87 -7.14
CA GLU A 78 -9.31 -6.09 -6.60
C GLU A 78 -9.30 -5.81 -5.10
N MET A 79 -10.47 -5.51 -4.54
CA MET A 79 -10.57 -5.28 -3.09
C MET A 79 -10.10 -6.50 -2.30
N SER A 80 -10.35 -7.72 -2.83
CA SER A 80 -9.91 -8.96 -2.20
C SER A 80 -8.40 -9.05 -2.07
N ASP A 81 -7.64 -8.43 -2.98
CA ASP A 81 -6.17 -8.45 -2.90
C ASP A 81 -5.69 -7.72 -1.64
N ILE A 82 -6.36 -6.63 -1.29
CA ILE A 82 -6.03 -5.87 -0.09
C ILE A 82 -6.46 -6.62 1.16
N VAL A 83 -7.65 -7.21 1.15
CA VAL A 83 -8.16 -7.98 2.29
C VAL A 83 -7.21 -9.14 2.60
N GLU A 84 -6.75 -9.87 1.59
CA GLU A 84 -5.80 -10.96 1.78
C GLU A 84 -4.49 -10.49 2.40
N ALA A 85 -3.98 -9.34 1.97
CA ALA A 85 -2.75 -8.77 2.52
C ALA A 85 -2.92 -8.40 4.00
N VAL A 86 -4.05 -7.77 4.35
CA VAL A 86 -4.34 -7.40 5.74
C VAL A 86 -4.45 -8.65 6.61
N LEU A 87 -5.15 -9.68 6.14
CA LEU A 87 -5.31 -10.92 6.88
C LEU A 87 -3.96 -11.62 7.09
N PHE A 88 -3.09 -11.61 6.09
CA PHE A 88 -1.75 -12.15 6.22
C PHE A 88 -0.97 -11.44 7.33
N LEU A 89 -0.95 -10.12 7.31
CA LEU A 89 -0.22 -9.34 8.31
C LEU A 89 -0.79 -9.52 9.71
N GLU A 90 -2.11 -9.67 9.83
CA GLU A 90 -2.75 -9.91 11.12
C GLU A 90 -2.36 -11.25 11.72
N SER A 91 -2.13 -12.26 10.89
CA SER A 91 -1.85 -13.63 11.34
C SER A 91 -0.37 -14.01 11.35
N ALA A 92 0.51 -13.17 10.81
CA ALA A 92 1.95 -13.49 10.69
C ALA A 92 2.71 -13.00 11.93
N PRO A 93 3.00 -13.88 12.90
CA PRO A 93 3.49 -13.44 14.22
C PRO A 93 4.93 -12.92 14.24
N PHE A 94 5.70 -13.15 13.19
CA PHE A 94 7.09 -12.71 13.15
C PHE A 94 7.31 -11.57 12.13
N VAL A 95 6.22 -10.88 11.73
CA VAL A 95 6.26 -9.77 10.78
C VAL A 95 5.87 -8.48 11.50
N THR A 96 6.78 -7.53 11.60
CA THR A 96 6.52 -6.21 12.14
C THR A 96 7.40 -5.18 11.43
N GLY A 97 6.93 -3.94 11.34
CA GLY A 97 7.66 -2.88 10.66
C GLY A 97 7.62 -2.98 9.14
N GLU A 98 6.77 -3.84 8.60
CA GLU A 98 6.69 -4.11 7.17
C GLU A 98 5.70 -3.19 6.48
N ILE A 99 6.09 -2.71 5.30
CA ILE A 99 5.21 -2.01 4.37
C ILE A 99 5.02 -2.97 3.20
N LEU A 100 3.89 -3.64 3.15
CA LEU A 100 3.61 -4.65 2.13
C LEU A 100 2.96 -4.00 0.92
N HIS A 101 3.65 -4.02 -0.20
CA HIS A 101 3.15 -3.47 -1.47
C HIS A 101 2.22 -4.46 -2.16
N VAL A 102 1.00 -4.01 -2.46
CA VAL A 102 -0.01 -4.79 -3.17
C VAL A 102 -0.44 -3.93 -4.36
N ASP A 103 0.44 -3.82 -5.35
CA ASP A 103 0.35 -2.77 -6.36
C ASP A 103 0.67 -3.25 -7.79
N GLY A 104 0.63 -4.56 -8.03
CA GLY A 104 0.91 -5.10 -9.35
C GLY A 104 2.30 -4.76 -9.87
N GLY A 105 3.24 -4.46 -9.01
CA GLY A 105 4.61 -4.13 -9.36
C GLY A 105 4.87 -2.64 -9.58
N GLN A 106 3.88 -1.77 -9.32
CA GLN A 106 3.99 -0.34 -9.59
C GLN A 106 5.22 0.30 -8.93
N SER A 107 5.49 0.03 -7.67
CA SER A 107 6.63 0.61 -6.98
C SER A 107 7.96 -0.07 -7.30
N ALA A 108 7.92 -1.26 -7.88
CA ALA A 108 9.11 -2.02 -8.24
C ALA A 108 9.49 -1.86 -9.71
N GLY A 109 8.59 -1.39 -10.55
CA GLY A 109 8.65 -1.51 -12.00
C GLY A 109 9.39 -0.43 -12.76
N HIS A 110 10.20 0.34 -12.11
CA HIS A 110 10.95 1.37 -12.83
C HIS A 110 12.18 1.82 -12.19
#